data_c42652e393b1114ed6513ea6d2ec7e17
#
_entry.id   c42652e393b1114ed6513ea6d2ec7e17
#
_cell.length_a   1.000
_cell.length_b   1.000
_cell.length_c   1.000
_cell.angle_alpha   90.00
_cell.angle_beta   90.00
_cell.angle_gamma   90.00
#
_symmetry.space_group_name_H-M   'P 1'
#
loop_
_entity.id
_entity.type
_entity.pdbx_description
1 polymer ?
#
loop_
_entity_poly.entity_id
_entity_poly.type
_entity_poly.pdbx_seq_one_letter_code
_entity_poly.pdbx_strand_id
1 'polypeptide(L)'
;VIQLSRVKYPSMAFVIVSGYDDFSYCREALRMQITDYILKPVNYEEFGSCIDRLKISLYNNEVKEKPVVKKERVITGITKYMQEHLSEDVSLHILSEEFHLNSQYISQLFKNEIGVNFLTYLTNIRMEHAKKLLLSSSLSIAEVSEQSGYGDYRVFTKVFKKSEGITPSQSRRDFLSQ
;
A
#
# COMPACT_ATOMS: atom_id res chain seq x y z
N VAL A 1 -15.27 25.60 17.28
CA VAL A 1 -13.89 25.67 17.80
C VAL A 1 -12.91 25.32 16.68
N ILE A 2 -12.91 24.10 16.10
CA ILE A 2 -11.93 23.64 15.11
C ILE A 2 -11.83 24.59 13.91
N GLN A 3 -12.96 24.97 13.29
CA GLN A 3 -12.98 25.91 12.15
C GLN A 3 -12.35 27.27 12.46
N LEU A 4 -12.67 27.82 13.63
CA LEU A 4 -12.10 29.11 14.07
C LEU A 4 -10.60 29.00 14.35
N SER A 5 -10.18 27.87 14.95
CA SER A 5 -8.75 27.63 15.22
C SER A 5 -7.95 27.48 13.93
N ARG A 6 -8.51 26.86 12.88
CA ARG A 6 -7.84 26.74 11.57
C ARG A 6 -7.63 28.05 10.85
N VAL A 7 -8.53 29.02 11.01
CA VAL A 7 -8.35 30.36 10.46
C VAL A 7 -7.10 31.02 11.04
N LYS A 8 -6.87 30.83 12.35
CA LYS A 8 -5.74 31.44 13.06
C LYS A 8 -4.46 30.58 12.96
N TYR A 9 -4.61 29.26 12.92
CA TYR A 9 -3.53 28.29 12.93
C TYR A 9 -3.77 27.19 11.87
N PRO A 10 -3.49 27.47 10.59
CA PRO A 10 -3.83 26.55 9.47
C PRO A 10 -3.16 25.19 9.55
N SER A 11 -1.96 25.11 10.15
CA SER A 11 -1.17 23.88 10.30
C SER A 11 -1.45 23.10 11.58
N MET A 12 -2.40 23.57 12.43
CA MET A 12 -2.71 22.90 13.68
C MET A 12 -3.35 21.52 13.43
N ALA A 13 -2.82 20.50 14.06
CA ALA A 13 -3.39 19.16 14.08
C ALA A 13 -4.47 19.06 15.16
N PHE A 14 -5.56 18.38 14.86
CA PHE A 14 -6.68 18.19 15.79
C PHE A 14 -6.93 16.70 15.99
N VAL A 15 -6.99 16.30 17.26
CA VAL A 15 -7.47 14.97 17.67
C VAL A 15 -8.70 15.16 18.55
N ILE A 16 -9.76 14.43 18.27
CA ILE A 16 -10.97 14.42 19.10
C ILE A 16 -10.93 13.17 19.98
N VAL A 17 -11.13 13.34 21.27
CA VAL A 17 -11.32 12.23 22.23
C VAL A 17 -12.75 12.32 22.74
N SER A 18 -13.60 11.32 22.45
CA SER A 18 -15.05 11.36 22.75
C SER A 18 -15.53 10.04 23.34
N GLY A 19 -16.53 10.13 24.22
CA GLY A 19 -17.27 8.96 24.70
C GLY A 19 -18.46 8.58 23.82
N TYR A 20 -18.68 9.30 22.72
CA TYR A 20 -19.77 9.06 21.79
C TYR A 20 -19.24 8.36 20.56
N ASP A 21 -19.79 7.19 20.24
CA ASP A 21 -19.51 6.38 19.07
C ASP A 21 -20.48 6.67 17.91
N ASP A 22 -21.29 7.70 18.02
CA ASP A 22 -22.26 8.08 17.00
C ASP A 22 -21.56 8.43 15.68
N PHE A 23 -21.90 7.69 14.65
CA PHE A 23 -21.36 7.82 13.29
C PHE A 23 -21.52 9.24 12.73
N SER A 24 -22.51 9.99 13.17
CA SER A 24 -22.74 11.38 12.74
C SER A 24 -21.61 12.30 13.17
N TYR A 25 -21.11 12.16 14.40
CA TYR A 25 -19.98 12.94 14.93
C TYR A 25 -18.66 12.57 14.28
N CYS A 26 -18.43 11.28 14.05
CA CYS A 26 -17.25 10.82 13.32
C CYS A 26 -17.21 11.39 11.89
N ARG A 27 -18.35 11.39 11.19
CA ARG A 27 -18.46 11.94 9.84
C ARG A 27 -18.26 13.45 9.80
N GLU A 28 -18.77 14.18 10.78
CA GLU A 28 -18.56 15.63 10.89
C GLU A 28 -17.11 15.96 11.22
N ALA A 29 -16.47 15.21 12.08
CA ALA A 29 -15.06 15.31 12.41
C ALA A 29 -14.17 15.10 11.16
N LEU A 30 -14.48 14.08 10.33
CA LEU A 30 -13.80 13.85 9.06
C LEU A 30 -13.97 15.02 8.08
N ARG A 31 -15.16 15.63 8.01
CA ARG A 31 -15.40 16.83 7.18
C ARG A 31 -14.58 18.01 7.63
N MET A 32 -14.30 18.09 8.93
CA MET A 32 -13.44 19.12 9.52
C MET A 32 -11.95 18.80 9.34
N GLN A 33 -11.60 17.72 8.62
CA GLN A 33 -10.21 17.29 8.36
C GLN A 33 -9.39 17.17 9.65
N ILE A 34 -9.95 16.59 10.70
CA ILE A 34 -9.19 16.29 11.92
C ILE A 34 -8.13 15.21 11.62
N THR A 35 -7.10 15.18 12.44
CA THR A 35 -6.00 14.23 12.28
C THR A 35 -6.40 12.84 12.75
N ASP A 36 -7.16 12.77 13.88
CA ASP A 36 -7.62 11.49 14.41
C ASP A 36 -8.84 11.65 15.34
N TYR A 37 -9.54 10.54 15.60
CA TYR A 37 -10.70 10.46 16.48
C TYR A 37 -10.56 9.24 17.39
N ILE A 38 -10.52 9.44 18.72
CA ILE A 38 -10.29 8.38 19.70
C ILE A 38 -11.55 8.24 20.57
N LEU A 39 -12.05 7.01 20.70
CA LEU A 39 -13.18 6.70 21.55
C LEU A 39 -12.73 6.46 23.00
N LYS A 40 -13.57 6.88 23.96
CA LYS A 40 -13.42 6.50 25.36
C LYS A 40 -14.10 5.14 25.62
N PRO A 41 -13.53 4.27 26.45
CA PRO A 41 -12.30 4.42 27.23
C PRO A 41 -11.05 4.40 26.33
N VAL A 42 -10.12 5.34 26.57
CA VAL A 42 -8.92 5.50 25.74
C VAL A 42 -8.01 4.28 25.89
N ASN A 43 -7.76 3.58 24.79
CA ASN A 43 -6.73 2.56 24.72
C ASN A 43 -5.36 3.24 24.59
N TYR A 44 -4.42 2.94 25.51
CA TYR A 44 -3.09 3.55 25.54
C TYR A 44 -2.26 3.23 24.31
N GLU A 45 -2.40 2.04 23.71
CA GLU A 45 -1.70 1.65 22.48
C GLU A 45 -2.22 2.46 21.28
N GLU A 46 -3.54 2.59 21.16
CA GLU A 46 -4.20 3.41 20.15
C GLU A 46 -3.81 4.89 20.27
N PHE A 47 -3.79 5.40 21.51
CA PHE A 47 -3.35 6.77 21.78
C PHE A 47 -1.87 6.98 21.44
N GLY A 48 -0.99 6.04 21.80
CA GLY A 48 0.42 6.05 21.42
C GLY A 48 0.62 6.12 19.91
N SER A 49 -0.08 5.26 19.18
CA SER A 49 -0.08 5.25 17.71
C SER A 49 -0.59 6.56 17.12
N CYS A 50 -1.61 7.18 17.72
CA CYS A 50 -2.09 8.49 17.30
C CYS A 50 -1.03 9.58 17.50
N ILE A 51 -0.34 9.60 18.64
CA ILE A 51 0.75 10.55 18.90
C ILE A 51 1.91 10.40 17.92
N ASP A 52 2.28 9.18 17.58
CA ASP A 52 3.34 8.92 16.59
C ASP A 52 2.95 9.39 15.20
N ARG A 53 1.70 9.16 14.78
CA ARG A 53 1.15 9.75 13.53
C ARG A 53 1.18 11.27 13.55
N LEU A 54 0.84 11.88 14.68
CA LEU A 54 0.91 13.33 14.86
C LEU A 54 2.33 13.86 14.75
N LYS A 55 3.31 13.22 15.41
CA LYS A 55 4.73 13.59 15.31
C LYS A 55 5.16 13.59 13.84
N ILE A 56 4.90 12.49 13.13
CA ILE A 56 5.24 12.37 11.70
C ILE A 56 4.56 13.49 10.88
N SER A 57 3.30 13.79 11.16
CA SER A 57 2.55 14.84 10.47
C SER A 57 3.11 16.25 10.76
N LEU A 58 3.51 16.54 11.99
CA LEU A 58 4.03 17.83 12.40
C LEU A 58 5.48 18.06 11.92
N TYR A 59 6.36 17.07 12.07
CA TYR A 59 7.73 17.12 11.55
C TYR A 59 7.78 17.34 10.03
N ASN A 60 6.83 16.73 9.30
CA ASN A 60 6.74 16.88 7.85
C ASN A 60 6.12 18.22 7.40
N ASN A 61 5.48 18.98 8.29
CA ASN A 61 4.96 20.32 7.98
C ASN A 61 6.04 21.42 8.03
N GLU A 62 7.19 21.19 8.65
CA GLU A 62 8.33 22.11 8.61
C GLU A 62 9.07 22.07 7.27
N VAL A 63 8.98 20.95 6.54
CA VAL A 63 9.42 20.87 5.14
C VAL A 63 8.20 21.19 4.27
N LYS A 64 8.13 22.41 3.73
CA LYS A 64 7.06 22.86 2.81
C LYS A 64 7.12 22.08 1.48
N GLU A 65 6.91 20.79 1.52
CA GLU A 65 6.69 19.99 0.32
C GLU A 65 5.19 19.93 0.00
N LYS A 66 4.86 20.25 -1.25
CA LYS A 66 3.48 20.19 -1.75
C LYS A 66 2.88 18.78 -1.47
N PRO A 67 1.57 18.66 -1.14
CA PRO A 67 0.92 17.37 -0.85
C PRO A 67 1.13 16.30 -1.92
N VAL A 68 1.29 16.71 -3.18
CA VAL A 68 1.56 15.86 -4.34
C VAL A 68 2.91 15.14 -4.21
N VAL A 69 3.97 15.87 -3.87
CA VAL A 69 5.34 15.30 -3.75
C VAL A 69 5.43 14.25 -2.63
N LYS A 70 4.66 14.40 -1.55
CA LYS A 70 4.64 13.44 -0.45
C LYS A 70 3.96 12.12 -0.84
N LYS A 71 2.83 12.18 -1.57
CA LYS A 71 2.13 10.98 -2.07
C LYS A 71 2.98 10.22 -3.07
N GLU A 72 3.62 10.91 -4.01
CA GLU A 72 4.53 10.33 -4.99
C GLU A 72 5.71 9.62 -4.32
N ARG A 73 6.30 10.20 -3.28
CA ARG A 73 7.38 9.56 -2.52
C ARG A 73 6.93 8.31 -1.78
N VAL A 74 5.74 8.36 -1.16
CA VAL A 74 5.18 7.21 -0.43
C VAL A 74 4.88 6.07 -1.40
N ILE A 75 4.18 6.32 -2.50
CA ILE A 75 3.85 5.26 -3.46
C ILE A 75 5.09 4.69 -4.13
N THR A 76 6.09 5.52 -4.43
CA THR A 76 7.37 5.09 -4.96
C THR A 76 8.13 4.20 -3.97
N GLY A 77 8.13 4.54 -2.68
CA GLY A 77 8.71 3.70 -1.62
C GLY A 77 8.02 2.35 -1.53
N ILE A 78 6.68 2.33 -1.51
CA ILE A 78 5.89 1.10 -1.44
C ILE A 78 6.13 0.22 -2.68
N THR A 79 6.09 0.78 -3.88
CA THR A 79 6.30 0.01 -5.12
C THR A 79 7.71 -0.53 -5.23
N LYS A 80 8.71 0.21 -4.76
CA LYS A 80 10.09 -0.26 -4.66
C LYS A 80 10.21 -1.44 -3.69
N TYR A 81 9.67 -1.31 -2.49
CA TYR A 81 9.63 -2.41 -1.51
C TYR A 81 8.99 -3.67 -2.09
N MET A 82 7.83 -3.53 -2.76
CA MET A 82 7.15 -4.65 -3.41
C MET A 82 8.01 -5.32 -4.49
N GLN A 83 8.81 -4.56 -5.24
CA GLN A 83 9.72 -5.10 -6.25
C GLN A 83 10.91 -5.84 -5.64
N GLU A 84 11.41 -5.38 -4.50
CA GLU A 84 12.53 -5.99 -3.78
C GLU A 84 12.12 -7.28 -3.05
N HIS A 85 10.82 -7.43 -2.68
CA HIS A 85 10.28 -8.55 -1.89
C HIS A 85 9.28 -9.40 -2.68
N LEU A 86 9.43 -9.51 -4.01
CA LEU A 86 8.46 -10.19 -4.89
C LEU A 86 8.22 -11.66 -4.54
N SER A 87 9.26 -12.37 -4.07
CA SER A 87 9.19 -13.79 -3.68
C SER A 87 8.58 -14.01 -2.30
N GLU A 88 8.44 -12.95 -1.52
CA GLU A 88 7.93 -13.02 -0.15
C GLU A 88 6.42 -12.80 -0.09
N ASP A 89 5.85 -12.95 1.11
CA ASP A 89 4.45 -12.57 1.33
C ASP A 89 4.35 -11.04 1.39
N VAL A 90 3.70 -10.46 0.40
CA VAL A 90 3.43 -9.02 0.33
C VAL A 90 1.93 -8.79 0.42
N SER A 91 1.49 -8.20 1.52
CA SER A 91 0.09 -7.88 1.79
C SER A 91 -0.08 -6.42 2.21
N LEU A 92 -1.31 -5.92 2.13
CA LEU A 92 -1.63 -4.57 2.64
C LEU A 92 -1.32 -4.44 4.14
N HIS A 93 -1.40 -5.54 4.89
CA HIS A 93 -1.07 -5.56 6.31
C HIS A 93 0.43 -5.36 6.53
N ILE A 94 1.27 -6.15 5.84
CA ILE A 94 2.73 -6.01 5.90
C ILE A 94 3.18 -4.60 5.48
N LEU A 95 2.63 -4.07 4.39
CA LEU A 95 2.92 -2.70 3.97
C LEU A 95 2.45 -1.65 4.98
N SER A 96 1.34 -1.91 5.66
CA SER A 96 0.81 -1.04 6.72
C SER A 96 1.78 -0.96 7.91
N GLU A 97 2.36 -2.07 8.31
CA GLU A 97 3.36 -2.16 9.38
C GLU A 97 4.69 -1.52 8.96
N GLU A 98 5.21 -1.88 7.78
CA GLU A 98 6.50 -1.39 7.28
C GLU A 98 6.52 0.13 7.07
N PHE A 99 5.45 0.68 6.47
CA PHE A 99 5.36 2.10 6.17
C PHE A 99 4.63 2.92 7.24
N HIS A 100 4.19 2.29 8.33
CA HIS A 100 3.38 2.93 9.40
C HIS A 100 2.17 3.69 8.84
N LEU A 101 1.49 3.09 7.87
CA LEU A 101 0.33 3.66 7.18
C LEU A 101 -0.89 2.75 7.33
N ASN A 102 -2.08 3.32 7.34
CA ASN A 102 -3.31 2.53 7.34
C ASN A 102 -3.48 1.75 6.01
N SER A 103 -3.83 0.46 6.09
CA SER A 103 -4.02 -0.43 4.92
C SER A 103 -5.05 0.12 3.93
N GLN A 104 -6.11 0.77 4.43
CA GLN A 104 -7.14 1.38 3.59
C GLN A 104 -6.59 2.60 2.83
N TYR A 105 -5.74 3.40 3.48
CA TYR A 105 -5.04 4.51 2.81
C TYR A 105 -4.12 3.99 1.70
N ILE A 106 -3.32 2.94 1.96
CA ILE A 106 -2.47 2.31 0.94
C ILE A 106 -3.32 1.81 -0.23
N SER A 107 -4.45 1.14 0.04
CA SER A 107 -5.37 0.66 -1.00
C SER A 107 -5.92 1.79 -1.88
N GLN A 108 -6.29 2.92 -1.27
CA GLN A 108 -6.74 4.11 -2.01
C GLN A 108 -5.62 4.77 -2.81
N LEU A 109 -4.40 4.79 -2.24
CA LEU A 109 -3.22 5.35 -2.90
C LEU A 109 -2.91 4.61 -4.20
N PHE A 110 -2.97 3.26 -4.21
CA PHE A 110 -2.83 2.47 -5.44
C PHE A 110 -3.84 2.85 -6.51
N LYS A 111 -5.13 2.96 -6.14
CA LYS A 111 -6.18 3.35 -7.10
C LYS A 111 -5.98 4.75 -7.67
N ASN A 112 -5.57 5.69 -6.82
CA ASN A 112 -5.49 7.10 -7.20
C ASN A 112 -4.22 7.43 -7.98
N GLU A 113 -3.06 6.87 -7.57
CA GLU A 113 -1.76 7.24 -8.14
C GLU A 113 -1.31 6.26 -9.24
N ILE A 114 -1.69 4.97 -9.15
CA ILE A 114 -1.30 3.93 -10.13
C ILE A 114 -2.46 3.56 -11.07
N GLY A 115 -3.70 3.85 -10.67
CA GLY A 115 -4.89 3.56 -11.48
C GLY A 115 -5.43 2.13 -11.35
N VAL A 116 -4.73 1.24 -10.63
CA VAL A 116 -5.17 -0.14 -10.36
C VAL A 116 -5.15 -0.45 -8.87
N ASN A 117 -5.85 -1.51 -8.45
CA ASN A 117 -5.79 -1.92 -7.05
C ASN A 117 -4.47 -2.64 -6.73
N PHE A 118 -4.15 -2.72 -5.43
CA PHE A 118 -2.93 -3.35 -4.92
C PHE A 118 -2.69 -4.77 -5.45
N LEU A 119 -3.73 -5.64 -5.42
CA LEU A 119 -3.58 -7.02 -5.87
C LEU A 119 -3.30 -7.13 -7.36
N THR A 120 -3.94 -6.29 -8.17
CA THR A 120 -3.68 -6.21 -9.60
C THR A 120 -2.24 -5.76 -9.87
N TYR A 121 -1.78 -4.73 -9.16
CA TYR A 121 -0.41 -4.26 -9.29
C TYR A 121 0.61 -5.34 -8.89
N LEU A 122 0.41 -6.00 -7.74
CA LEU A 122 1.29 -7.09 -7.27
C LEU A 122 1.33 -8.24 -8.29
N THR A 123 0.16 -8.63 -8.82
CA THR A 123 0.09 -9.66 -9.86
C THR A 123 0.88 -9.26 -11.10
N ASN A 124 0.73 -8.04 -11.58
CA ASN A 124 1.43 -7.56 -12.76
C ASN A 124 2.95 -7.59 -12.60
N ILE A 125 3.48 -7.06 -11.48
CA ILE A 125 4.93 -7.06 -11.27
C ILE A 125 5.51 -8.48 -11.08
N ARG A 126 4.74 -9.39 -10.46
CA ARG A 126 5.11 -10.81 -10.35
C ARG A 126 5.12 -11.50 -11.72
N MET A 127 4.16 -11.22 -12.59
CA MET A 127 4.13 -11.77 -13.96
C MET A 127 5.27 -11.23 -14.83
N GLU A 128 5.57 -9.93 -14.72
CA GLU A 128 6.74 -9.35 -15.41
C GLU A 128 8.06 -9.97 -14.93
N HIS A 129 8.20 -10.21 -13.63
CA HIS A 129 9.36 -10.91 -13.09
C HIS A 129 9.44 -12.36 -13.58
N ALA A 130 8.33 -13.09 -13.55
CA ALA A 130 8.25 -14.45 -14.07
C ALA A 130 8.63 -14.55 -15.55
N LYS A 131 8.17 -13.63 -16.39
CA LYS A 131 8.58 -13.56 -17.81
C LYS A 131 10.09 -13.39 -17.95
N LYS A 132 10.68 -12.50 -17.19
CA LYS A 132 12.15 -12.32 -17.20
C LYS A 132 12.86 -13.61 -16.84
N LEU A 133 12.46 -14.30 -15.76
CA LEU A 133 13.07 -15.56 -15.34
C LEU A 133 12.89 -16.67 -16.40
N LEU A 134 11.71 -16.77 -17.01
CA LEU A 134 11.46 -17.77 -18.07
C LEU A 134 12.39 -17.59 -19.27
N LEU A 135 12.77 -16.36 -19.60
CA LEU A 135 13.57 -16.02 -20.76
C LEU A 135 15.08 -16.02 -20.47
N SER A 136 15.49 -15.65 -19.26
CA SER A 136 16.90 -15.43 -18.92
C SER A 136 17.53 -16.52 -18.06
N SER A 137 16.77 -17.58 -17.69
CA SER A 137 17.27 -18.63 -16.82
C SER A 137 16.86 -20.03 -17.27
N SER A 138 17.60 -21.04 -16.78
CA SER A 138 17.27 -22.47 -16.94
C SER A 138 16.38 -23.03 -15.81
N LEU A 139 15.85 -22.18 -14.94
CA LEU A 139 15.00 -22.57 -13.81
C LEU A 139 13.79 -23.38 -14.28
N SER A 140 13.38 -24.39 -13.53
CA SER A 140 12.13 -25.09 -13.77
C SER A 140 10.92 -24.16 -13.58
N ILE A 141 9.77 -24.52 -14.11
CA ILE A 141 8.54 -23.74 -13.93
C ILE A 141 8.17 -23.60 -12.44
N ALA A 142 8.47 -24.64 -11.63
CA ALA A 142 8.25 -24.61 -10.19
C ALA A 142 9.15 -23.58 -9.49
N GLU A 143 10.42 -23.51 -9.83
CA GLU A 143 11.37 -22.53 -9.29
C GLU A 143 11.02 -21.11 -9.73
N VAL A 144 10.61 -20.93 -11.01
CA VAL A 144 10.10 -19.62 -11.48
C VAL A 144 8.87 -19.20 -10.69
N SER A 145 7.95 -20.14 -10.41
CA SER A 145 6.77 -19.89 -9.58
C SER A 145 7.16 -19.36 -8.19
N GLU A 146 8.05 -20.05 -7.51
CA GLU A 146 8.52 -19.71 -6.17
C GLU A 146 9.23 -18.34 -6.16
N GLN A 147 10.18 -18.11 -7.06
CA GLN A 147 10.89 -16.84 -7.16
C GLN A 147 9.99 -15.65 -7.59
N SER A 148 8.84 -15.95 -8.16
CA SER A 148 7.81 -14.96 -8.50
C SER A 148 6.76 -14.78 -7.40
N GLY A 149 6.97 -15.38 -6.21
CA GLY A 149 6.09 -15.22 -5.05
C GLY A 149 4.82 -16.09 -5.06
N TYR A 150 4.87 -17.24 -5.76
CA TYR A 150 3.77 -18.22 -5.76
C TYR A 150 4.25 -19.55 -5.18
N GLY A 151 3.78 -19.88 -3.98
CA GLY A 151 4.11 -21.16 -3.33
C GLY A 151 3.53 -22.40 -4.02
N ASP A 152 2.50 -22.24 -4.86
CA ASP A 152 1.90 -23.31 -5.67
C ASP A 152 2.01 -22.99 -7.17
N TYR A 153 2.80 -23.79 -7.89
CA TYR A 153 3.01 -23.65 -9.32
C TYR A 153 1.73 -23.81 -10.17
N ARG A 154 0.70 -24.49 -9.64
CA ARG A 154 -0.60 -24.64 -10.32
C ARG A 154 -1.36 -23.33 -10.31
N VAL A 155 -1.34 -22.63 -9.18
CA VAL A 155 -1.91 -21.30 -9.04
C VAL A 155 -1.16 -20.33 -9.96
N PHE A 156 0.18 -20.34 -9.91
CA PHE A 156 1.04 -19.57 -10.79
C PHE A 156 0.68 -19.78 -12.26
N THR A 157 0.61 -21.06 -12.71
CA THR A 157 0.31 -21.39 -14.12
C THR A 157 -1.05 -20.83 -14.56
N LYS A 158 -2.07 -20.90 -13.69
CA LYS A 158 -3.39 -20.32 -13.99
C LYS A 158 -3.36 -18.80 -14.10
N VAL A 159 -2.67 -18.14 -13.17
CA VAL A 159 -2.54 -16.68 -13.16
C VAL A 159 -1.74 -16.22 -14.38
N PHE A 160 -0.61 -16.86 -14.67
CA PHE A 160 0.23 -16.55 -15.82
C PHE A 160 -0.55 -16.72 -17.15
N LYS A 161 -1.27 -17.84 -17.31
CA LYS A 161 -2.09 -18.05 -18.51
C LYS A 161 -3.21 -17.01 -18.63
N LYS A 162 -3.80 -16.58 -17.51
CA LYS A 162 -4.82 -15.52 -17.52
C LYS A 162 -4.22 -14.16 -17.93
N SER A 163 -3.00 -13.88 -17.52
CA SER A 163 -2.30 -12.61 -17.83
C SER A 163 -1.77 -12.59 -19.26
N GLU A 164 -1.08 -13.66 -19.69
CA GLU A 164 -0.29 -13.68 -20.93
C GLU A 164 -1.00 -14.45 -22.08
N GLY A 165 -2.12 -15.11 -21.80
CA GLY A 165 -2.87 -15.90 -22.79
C GLY A 165 -2.31 -17.31 -23.05
N ILE A 166 -1.06 -17.57 -22.69
CA ILE A 166 -0.33 -18.85 -22.87
C ILE A 166 0.23 -19.35 -21.55
N THR A 167 0.58 -20.64 -21.48
CA THR A 167 1.20 -21.20 -20.28
C THR A 167 2.69 -20.80 -20.16
N PRO A 168 3.27 -20.82 -18.94
CA PRO A 168 4.70 -20.54 -18.75
C PRO A 168 5.61 -21.41 -19.62
N SER A 169 5.27 -22.71 -19.76
CA SER A 169 6.03 -23.66 -20.59
C SER A 169 5.92 -23.35 -22.09
N GLN A 170 4.76 -22.88 -22.56
CA GLN A 170 4.59 -22.41 -23.93
C GLN A 170 5.41 -21.13 -24.19
N SER A 171 5.30 -20.15 -23.28
CA SER A 171 6.04 -18.89 -23.34
C SER A 171 7.55 -19.13 -23.49
N ARG A 172 8.12 -20.05 -22.69
CA ARG A 172 9.56 -20.42 -22.81
C ARG A 172 9.89 -21.07 -24.13
N ARG A 173 9.07 -22.00 -24.64
CA ARG A 173 9.33 -22.67 -25.93
C ARG A 173 9.28 -21.71 -27.09
N ASP A 174 8.28 -20.86 -27.12
CA ASP A 174 8.09 -19.90 -28.21
C ASP A 174 9.28 -18.94 -28.32
N PHE A 175 9.89 -18.58 -27.18
CA PHE A 175 11.10 -17.76 -27.16
C PHE A 175 12.35 -18.51 -27.65
N LEU A 176 12.51 -19.77 -27.25
CA LEU A 176 13.67 -20.57 -27.66
C LEU A 176 13.60 -20.99 -29.16
N SER A 177 12.46 -20.79 -29.83
CA SER A 177 12.21 -21.13 -31.21
C SER A 177 12.42 -19.94 -32.17
N GLN A 178 12.74 -18.75 -31.63
CA GLN A 178 13.09 -17.54 -32.37
C GLN A 178 14.59 -17.36 -32.47
#